data_a7f0b565149f4d6d146268bc0eb226c9
#
_entry.id   a7f0b565149f4d6d146268bc0eb226c9
#
_cell.length_a   1.000
_cell.length_b   1.000
_cell.length_c   1.000
_cell.angle_alpha   90.00
_cell.angle_beta   90.00
_cell.angle_gamma   90.00
#
_symmetry.space_group_name_H-M   'P 1'
#
loop_
_entity.id
_entity.type
_entity.pdbx_description
1 polymer ?
#
loop_
_entity_poly.entity_id
_entity_poly.type
_entity_poly.pdbx_seq_one_letter_code
_entity_poly.pdbx_strand_id
1 'polypeptide(L)'
;MKKEDLFEKLKRNTHVHCDMPEMNMVGIVYDDPLAQFCEMVLAVGGKFAVLADGEDVNEAIKRLYPDAKVFASNLPEITIATLNPDTVAKAQDLNGTDVGILRGELGVAENACVWVPQTMKEKAVMFISEELVLLLDRNKLVNNMHEAYTKIAMNDYGYGCLDRKSTR
;
A
#
# COMPACT_ATOMS: atom_id res chain seq x y z
N MET A 1 -38.42 14.07 -4.13
CA MET A 1 -37.86 14.54 -2.85
C MET A 1 -36.55 15.28 -3.20
N LYS A 2 -36.45 16.53 -2.83
CA LYS A 2 -35.26 17.33 -3.09
C LYS A 2 -34.13 16.87 -2.14
N LYS A 3 -32.87 17.08 -2.53
CA LYS A 3 -31.69 16.68 -1.74
C LYS A 3 -31.70 17.32 -0.35
N GLU A 4 -32.15 18.58 -0.28
CA GLU A 4 -32.27 19.35 0.96
C GLU A 4 -33.25 18.70 1.94
N ASP A 5 -34.46 18.27 1.43
CA ASP A 5 -35.49 17.60 2.25
C ASP A 5 -34.98 16.28 2.84
N LEU A 6 -34.10 15.56 2.11
CA LEU A 6 -33.48 14.33 2.59
C LEU A 6 -32.52 14.61 3.74
N PHE A 7 -31.64 15.61 3.57
CA PHE A 7 -30.70 15.98 4.62
C PHE A 7 -31.37 16.51 5.88
N GLU A 8 -32.48 17.27 5.76
CA GLU A 8 -33.25 17.70 6.92
C GLU A 8 -33.91 16.52 7.64
N LYS A 9 -34.46 15.54 6.91
CA LYS A 9 -34.97 14.32 7.52
C LYS A 9 -33.91 13.51 8.23
N LEU A 10 -32.73 13.37 7.64
CA LEU A 10 -31.61 12.67 8.27
C LEU A 10 -31.16 13.39 9.56
N LYS A 11 -31.04 14.72 9.54
CA LYS A 11 -30.70 15.52 10.74
C LYS A 11 -31.74 15.37 11.85
N ARG A 12 -33.02 15.30 11.51
CA ARG A 12 -34.11 15.11 12.50
C ARG A 12 -34.08 13.72 13.14
N ASN A 13 -33.56 12.71 12.43
CA ASN A 13 -33.47 11.34 12.91
C ASN A 13 -32.16 11.05 13.69
N THR A 14 -31.23 12.03 13.77
CA THR A 14 -30.03 11.92 14.58
C THR A 14 -30.36 12.34 16.02
N HIS A 15 -30.73 11.36 16.85
CA HIS A 15 -31.38 11.63 18.13
C HIS A 15 -30.44 11.95 19.29
N VAL A 16 -29.16 11.60 19.23
CA VAL A 16 -28.22 11.82 20.34
C VAL A 16 -26.86 12.17 19.80
N HIS A 17 -26.32 13.32 20.16
CA HIS A 17 -24.90 13.61 20.04
C HIS A 17 -24.21 12.92 21.24
N CYS A 18 -23.65 11.75 20.97
CA CYS A 18 -22.77 11.12 21.95
C CYS A 18 -21.36 11.63 21.72
N ASP A 19 -20.70 12.04 22.77
CA ASP A 19 -19.27 12.30 22.71
C ASP A 19 -18.55 11.01 22.36
N MET A 20 -17.50 11.12 21.55
CA MET A 20 -16.67 9.98 21.21
C MET A 20 -16.03 9.44 22.50
N PRO A 21 -16.17 8.16 22.83
CA PRO A 21 -15.52 7.61 24.02
C PRO A 21 -14.01 7.81 23.96
N GLU A 22 -13.36 7.96 25.10
CA GLU A 22 -11.91 7.97 25.15
C GLU A 22 -11.36 6.65 24.59
N MET A 23 -10.64 6.74 23.48
CA MET A 23 -10.08 5.59 22.77
C MET A 23 -8.70 5.24 23.34
N ASN A 24 -8.65 4.81 24.60
CA ASN A 24 -7.43 4.29 25.23
C ASN A 24 -7.19 2.82 24.81
N MET A 25 -7.09 2.57 23.50
CA MET A 25 -6.86 1.23 23.00
C MET A 25 -5.36 0.95 22.96
N VAL A 26 -4.94 -0.02 23.78
CA VAL A 26 -3.58 -0.58 23.70
C VAL A 26 -3.60 -1.63 22.61
N GLY A 27 -2.97 -1.33 21.48
CA GLY A 27 -2.81 -2.30 20.39
C GLY A 27 -1.78 -3.38 20.74
N ILE A 28 -1.80 -4.47 19.98
CA ILE A 28 -0.80 -5.53 20.09
C ILE A 28 0.59 -4.95 19.76
N VAL A 29 1.58 -5.32 20.56
CA VAL A 29 2.99 -5.00 20.34
C VAL A 29 3.76 -6.31 20.17
N TYR A 30 4.55 -6.40 19.13
CA TYR A 30 5.37 -7.57 18.81
C TYR A 30 6.83 -7.32 19.19
N ASP A 31 7.50 -8.34 19.71
CA ASP A 31 8.93 -8.28 20.03
C ASP A 31 9.78 -8.10 18.77
N ASP A 32 9.37 -8.72 17.66
CA ASP A 32 9.99 -8.57 16.33
C ASP A 32 8.91 -8.26 15.28
N PRO A 33 8.64 -6.98 15.02
CA PRO A 33 7.66 -6.58 14.02
C PRO A 33 8.02 -7.02 12.59
N LEU A 34 9.31 -7.20 12.27
CA LEU A 34 9.72 -7.66 10.95
C LEU A 34 9.37 -9.14 10.75
N ALA A 35 9.70 -9.99 11.72
CA ALA A 35 9.36 -11.40 11.67
C ALA A 35 7.83 -11.59 11.56
N GLN A 36 7.08 -10.85 12.37
CA GLN A 36 5.61 -10.87 12.35
C GLN A 36 5.05 -10.40 10.99
N PHE A 37 5.60 -9.31 10.44
CA PHE A 37 5.18 -8.82 9.12
C PHE A 37 5.41 -9.87 8.03
N CYS A 38 6.59 -10.52 8.02
CA CYS A 38 6.92 -11.56 7.06
C CYS A 38 5.98 -12.78 7.18
N GLU A 39 5.68 -13.21 8.41
CA GLU A 39 4.71 -14.28 8.67
C GLU A 39 3.34 -13.94 8.11
N MET A 40 2.86 -12.73 8.36
CA MET A 40 1.55 -12.28 7.86
C MET A 40 1.52 -12.13 6.35
N VAL A 41 2.63 -11.68 5.70
CA VAL A 41 2.73 -11.67 4.23
C VAL A 41 2.54 -13.06 3.66
N LEU A 42 3.18 -14.09 4.23
CA LEU A 42 3.00 -15.48 3.80
C LEU A 42 1.58 -15.98 4.06
N ALA A 43 1.02 -15.66 5.22
CA ALA A 43 -0.34 -16.08 5.59
C ALA A 43 -1.41 -15.56 4.62
N VAL A 44 -1.21 -14.37 4.04
CA VAL A 44 -2.10 -13.81 3.02
C VAL A 44 -1.72 -14.20 1.58
N GLY A 45 -0.81 -15.17 1.41
CA GLY A 45 -0.39 -15.70 0.12
C GLY A 45 0.59 -14.79 -0.65
N GLY A 46 1.18 -13.79 0.01
CA GLY A 46 2.23 -12.96 -0.54
C GLY A 46 3.59 -13.65 -0.55
N LYS A 47 4.57 -12.98 -1.14
CA LYS A 47 5.99 -13.34 -1.10
C LYS A 47 6.75 -12.18 -0.49
N PHE A 48 7.87 -12.44 0.15
CA PHE A 48 8.77 -11.40 0.60
C PHE A 48 10.23 -11.77 0.33
N ALA A 49 11.07 -10.76 0.23
CA ALA A 49 12.51 -10.90 0.26
C ALA A 49 13.10 -9.79 1.15
N VAL A 50 13.98 -10.18 2.06
CA VAL A 50 14.74 -9.23 2.86
C VAL A 50 16.10 -9.06 2.20
N LEU A 51 16.35 -7.87 1.66
CA LEU A 51 17.60 -7.58 0.98
C LEU A 51 18.74 -7.33 2.00
N ALA A 52 19.90 -7.86 1.72
CA ALA A 52 21.12 -7.53 2.46
C ALA A 52 21.60 -6.12 2.09
N ASP A 53 22.42 -5.54 2.96
CA ASP A 53 23.02 -4.22 2.69
C ASP A 53 23.89 -4.30 1.41
N GLY A 54 23.53 -3.45 0.42
CA GLY A 54 24.22 -3.40 -0.87
C GLY A 54 23.73 -4.40 -1.93
N GLU A 55 22.73 -5.22 -1.61
CA GLU A 55 22.09 -6.10 -2.62
C GLU A 55 21.29 -5.26 -3.62
N ASP A 56 21.45 -5.57 -4.92
CA ASP A 56 20.72 -4.86 -5.98
C ASP A 56 19.25 -5.31 -6.01
N VAL A 57 18.36 -4.34 -5.78
CA VAL A 57 16.92 -4.55 -5.81
C VAL A 57 16.42 -5.06 -7.17
N ASN A 58 17.05 -4.62 -8.27
CA ASN A 58 16.66 -5.02 -9.62
C ASN A 58 16.93 -6.51 -9.86
N GLU A 59 18.10 -7.00 -9.40
CA GLU A 59 18.45 -8.41 -9.50
C GLU A 59 17.55 -9.28 -8.59
N ALA A 60 17.21 -8.78 -7.41
CA ALA A 60 16.29 -9.48 -6.52
C ALA A 60 14.89 -9.62 -7.15
N ILE A 61 14.37 -8.56 -7.79
CA ILE A 61 13.07 -8.59 -8.46
C ILE A 61 13.09 -9.56 -9.66
N LYS A 62 14.12 -9.53 -10.50
CA LYS A 62 14.28 -10.46 -11.62
C LYS A 62 14.34 -11.93 -11.16
N ARG A 63 15.00 -12.18 -10.03
CA ARG A 63 15.06 -13.53 -9.44
C ARG A 63 13.70 -14.02 -8.96
N LEU A 64 12.85 -13.11 -8.43
CA LEU A 64 11.50 -13.44 -7.97
C LEU A 64 10.52 -13.63 -9.13
N TYR A 65 10.72 -12.90 -10.23
CA TYR A 65 9.84 -12.89 -11.41
C TYR A 65 10.63 -13.10 -12.71
N PRO A 66 11.21 -14.30 -12.92
CA PRO A 66 12.11 -14.57 -14.05
C PRO A 66 11.38 -14.52 -15.41
N ASP A 67 10.09 -14.76 -15.46
CA ASP A 67 9.29 -14.79 -16.67
C ASP A 67 8.67 -13.42 -17.03
N ALA A 68 8.73 -12.44 -16.11
CA ALA A 68 8.18 -11.11 -16.33
C ALA A 68 9.01 -10.34 -17.37
N LYS A 69 8.32 -9.66 -18.26
CA LYS A 69 8.89 -8.87 -19.37
C LYS A 69 8.62 -7.38 -19.24
N VAL A 70 7.45 -7.04 -18.70
CA VAL A 70 6.97 -5.67 -18.61
C VAL A 70 6.94 -5.25 -17.13
N PHE A 71 7.88 -4.39 -16.76
CA PHE A 71 8.00 -3.84 -15.43
C PHE A 71 7.56 -2.37 -15.47
N ALA A 72 6.67 -1.97 -14.57
CA ALA A 72 6.22 -0.58 -14.46
C ALA A 72 6.65 0.03 -13.14
N SER A 73 7.37 1.14 -13.19
CA SER A 73 7.79 1.91 -12.02
C SER A 73 8.13 3.34 -12.38
N ASN A 74 7.94 4.26 -11.44
CA ASN A 74 8.46 5.63 -11.52
C ASN A 74 9.66 5.85 -10.58
N LEU A 75 10.11 4.80 -9.90
CA LEU A 75 11.24 4.88 -8.97
C LEU A 75 12.57 4.93 -9.73
N PRO A 76 13.42 5.95 -9.49
CA PRO A 76 14.68 6.12 -10.24
C PRO A 76 15.68 4.99 -10.03
N GLU A 77 15.64 4.28 -8.90
CA GLU A 77 16.48 3.13 -8.60
C GLU A 77 16.05 1.85 -9.33
N ILE A 78 14.86 1.81 -9.90
CA ILE A 78 14.36 0.65 -10.66
C ILE A 78 14.74 0.81 -12.13
N THR A 79 15.91 0.29 -12.48
CA THR A 79 16.47 0.40 -13.82
C THR A 79 15.90 -0.60 -14.81
N ILE A 80 15.22 -1.64 -14.33
CA ILE A 80 14.56 -2.66 -15.17
C ILE A 80 13.17 -2.23 -15.66
N ALA A 81 12.66 -1.07 -15.19
CA ALA A 81 11.35 -0.59 -15.59
C ALA A 81 11.30 -0.30 -17.10
N THR A 82 10.33 -0.89 -17.78
CA THR A 82 10.05 -0.68 -19.21
C THR A 82 8.91 0.30 -19.44
N LEU A 83 8.06 0.51 -18.42
CA LEU A 83 6.98 1.47 -18.41
C LEU A 83 7.11 2.41 -17.20
N ASN A 84 6.77 3.68 -17.42
CA ASN A 84 6.75 4.66 -16.33
C ASN A 84 5.33 5.24 -16.20
N PRO A 85 4.63 5.04 -15.06
CA PRO A 85 3.28 5.52 -14.84
C PRO A 85 3.15 7.05 -14.87
N ASP A 86 4.25 7.80 -14.79
CA ASP A 86 4.23 9.25 -14.89
C ASP A 86 4.22 9.77 -16.33
N THR A 87 4.67 8.95 -17.29
CA THR A 87 4.84 9.35 -18.70
C THR A 87 3.77 8.81 -19.64
N VAL A 88 2.99 7.84 -19.22
CA VAL A 88 1.90 7.28 -20.03
C VAL A 88 0.80 8.32 -20.26
N ALA A 89 0.17 8.28 -21.44
CA ALA A 89 -0.88 9.22 -21.80
C ALA A 89 -2.21 8.88 -21.11
N LYS A 90 -2.50 7.59 -20.94
CA LYS A 90 -3.75 7.08 -20.35
C LYS A 90 -3.45 5.89 -19.45
N ALA A 91 -4.31 5.67 -18.44
CA ALA A 91 -4.21 4.52 -17.55
C ALA A 91 -4.18 3.17 -18.29
N GLN A 92 -4.92 3.05 -19.41
CA GLN A 92 -4.98 1.86 -20.24
C GLN A 92 -3.64 1.50 -20.90
N ASP A 93 -2.73 2.47 -21.05
CA ASP A 93 -1.39 2.21 -21.64
C ASP A 93 -0.52 1.35 -20.71
N LEU A 94 -0.95 1.17 -19.44
CA LEU A 94 -0.35 0.25 -18.48
C LEU A 94 -0.87 -1.19 -18.58
N ASN A 95 -1.82 -1.48 -19.48
CA ASN A 95 -2.28 -2.86 -19.72
C ASN A 95 -1.12 -3.76 -20.16
N GLY A 96 -1.11 -4.97 -19.63
CA GLY A 96 -0.05 -5.94 -19.91
C GLY A 96 1.21 -5.72 -19.08
N THR A 97 1.12 -4.94 -17.97
CA THR A 97 2.18 -4.86 -16.98
C THR A 97 2.22 -6.16 -16.17
N ASP A 98 3.34 -6.89 -16.27
CA ASP A 98 3.54 -8.12 -15.50
C ASP A 98 3.80 -7.77 -14.02
N VAL A 99 4.68 -6.82 -13.77
CA VAL A 99 5.08 -6.42 -12.41
C VAL A 99 5.06 -4.90 -12.24
N GLY A 100 4.21 -4.42 -11.35
CA GLY A 100 4.25 -3.04 -10.86
C GLY A 100 5.18 -2.93 -9.64
N ILE A 101 6.08 -1.95 -9.62
CA ILE A 101 7.05 -1.77 -8.54
C ILE A 101 6.87 -0.39 -7.95
N LEU A 102 6.48 -0.32 -6.69
CA LEU A 102 6.17 0.92 -5.99
C LEU A 102 6.87 0.99 -4.63
N ARG A 103 6.92 2.18 -4.05
CA ARG A 103 7.44 2.39 -2.71
C ARG A 103 6.32 2.46 -1.69
N GLY A 104 6.38 1.59 -0.67
CA GLY A 104 5.59 1.71 0.53
C GLY A 104 6.28 2.64 1.55
N GLU A 105 5.51 3.44 2.26
CA GLU A 105 6.03 4.33 3.29
C GLU A 105 5.93 3.76 4.70
N LEU A 106 4.96 2.89 4.95
CA LEU A 106 4.71 2.30 6.26
C LEU A 106 4.16 0.89 6.09
N GLY A 107 4.67 -0.05 6.88
CA GLY A 107 4.13 -1.41 6.95
C GLY A 107 3.56 -1.72 8.33
N VAL A 108 2.52 -2.55 8.38
CA VAL A 108 1.81 -2.94 9.60
C VAL A 108 2.01 -4.43 9.86
N ALA A 109 2.70 -4.76 10.95
CA ALA A 109 3.05 -6.14 11.29
C ALA A 109 1.81 -7.01 11.59
N GLU A 110 0.78 -6.43 12.18
CA GLU A 110 -0.46 -7.11 12.57
C GLU A 110 -1.16 -7.82 11.39
N ASN A 111 -1.11 -7.24 10.19
CA ASN A 111 -1.95 -7.69 9.08
C ASN A 111 -1.28 -7.62 7.70
N ALA A 112 0.02 -7.34 7.64
CA ALA A 112 0.81 -7.15 6.41
C ALA A 112 0.29 -6.02 5.49
N CYS A 113 -0.47 -5.06 6.01
CA CYS A 113 -0.84 -3.87 5.24
C CYS A 113 0.38 -2.98 5.02
N VAL A 114 0.45 -2.40 3.83
CA VAL A 114 1.45 -1.41 3.47
C VAL A 114 0.76 -0.12 3.03
N TRP A 115 1.15 1.00 3.63
CA TRP A 115 0.70 2.31 3.17
C TRP A 115 1.49 2.72 1.93
N VAL A 116 0.78 2.91 0.83
CA VAL A 116 1.33 3.38 -0.45
C VAL A 116 0.70 4.72 -0.79
N PRO A 117 1.41 5.83 -0.66
CA PRO A 117 0.92 7.13 -1.09
C PRO A 117 0.90 7.20 -2.62
N GLN A 118 0.05 8.03 -3.16
CA GLN A 118 0.08 8.31 -4.60
C GLN A 118 1.25 9.25 -4.92
N THR A 119 2.37 8.68 -5.30
CA THR A 119 3.56 9.41 -5.74
C THR A 119 3.76 9.38 -7.25
N MET A 120 2.79 8.82 -7.99
CA MET A 120 2.80 8.69 -9.45
C MET A 120 1.53 9.32 -10.05
N LYS A 121 1.64 9.75 -11.31
CA LYS A 121 0.51 10.31 -12.06
C LYS A 121 -0.60 9.29 -12.25
N GLU A 122 -0.24 8.09 -12.75
CA GLU A 122 -1.21 7.03 -13.05
C GLU A 122 -1.18 5.94 -11.98
N LYS A 123 -2.05 6.10 -10.98
CA LYS A 123 -2.25 5.14 -9.89
C LYS A 123 -2.75 3.77 -10.33
N ALA A 124 -3.26 3.67 -11.56
CA ALA A 124 -3.76 2.42 -12.11
C ALA A 124 -2.71 1.30 -12.06
N VAL A 125 -1.42 1.63 -12.05
CA VAL A 125 -0.33 0.64 -11.93
C VAL A 125 -0.48 -0.26 -10.70
N MET A 126 -1.06 0.23 -9.59
CA MET A 126 -1.29 -0.55 -8.37
C MET A 126 -2.30 -1.70 -8.58
N PHE A 127 -3.22 -1.54 -9.53
CA PHE A 127 -4.37 -2.43 -9.68
C PHE A 127 -4.37 -3.21 -11.01
N ILE A 128 -3.68 -2.68 -12.02
CA ILE A 128 -3.68 -3.25 -13.38
C ILE A 128 -2.55 -4.27 -13.57
N SER A 129 -1.48 -4.17 -12.77
CA SER A 129 -0.34 -5.11 -12.82
C SER A 129 -0.76 -6.49 -12.31
N GLU A 130 -0.27 -7.56 -12.98
CA GLU A 130 -0.52 -8.93 -12.56
C GLU A 130 0.08 -9.22 -11.18
N GLU A 131 1.30 -8.71 -10.94
CA GLU A 131 1.99 -8.77 -9.65
C GLU A 131 2.36 -7.36 -9.18
N LEU A 132 2.30 -7.14 -7.88
CA LEU A 132 2.69 -5.88 -7.25
C LEU A 132 3.85 -6.11 -6.28
N VAL A 133 4.95 -5.40 -6.51
CA VAL A 133 6.10 -5.38 -5.62
C VAL A 133 6.12 -4.06 -4.86
N LEU A 134 6.09 -4.15 -3.54
CA LEU A 134 6.19 -2.99 -2.65
C LEU A 134 7.57 -2.97 -1.98
N LEU A 135 8.35 -1.94 -2.28
CA LEU A 135 9.62 -1.69 -1.61
C LEU A 135 9.35 -0.98 -0.29
N LEU A 136 9.72 -1.61 0.81
CA LEU A 136 9.46 -1.10 2.15
C LEU A 136 10.75 -1.08 2.97
N ASP A 137 11.02 0.04 3.63
CA ASP A 137 12.10 0.13 4.61
C ASP A 137 11.69 -0.61 5.90
N ARG A 138 12.52 -1.56 6.36
CA ARG A 138 12.29 -2.31 7.60
C ARG A 138 12.11 -1.43 8.84
N ASN A 139 12.70 -0.23 8.84
CA ASN A 139 12.56 0.72 9.94
C ASN A 139 11.21 1.47 9.91
N LYS A 140 10.40 1.27 8.87
CA LYS A 140 9.06 1.84 8.70
C LYS A 140 7.96 0.86 9.04
N LEU A 141 8.28 -0.19 9.80
CA LEU A 141 7.26 -1.11 10.33
C LEU A 141 6.68 -0.58 11.64
N VAL A 142 5.40 -0.78 11.80
CA VAL A 142 4.64 -0.53 13.05
C VAL A 142 3.93 -1.81 13.47
N ASN A 143 3.59 -1.91 14.75
CA ASN A 143 2.99 -3.13 15.28
C ASN A 143 1.56 -3.35 14.79
N ASN A 144 0.74 -2.30 14.80
CA ASN A 144 -0.70 -2.41 14.60
C ASN A 144 -1.27 -1.21 13.84
N MET A 145 -2.54 -1.32 13.44
CA MET A 145 -3.22 -0.27 12.68
C MET A 145 -3.39 1.04 13.47
N HIS A 146 -3.49 0.99 14.81
CA HIS A 146 -3.62 2.22 15.60
C HIS A 146 -2.36 3.07 15.50
N GLU A 147 -1.18 2.44 15.60
CA GLU A 147 0.09 3.13 15.38
C GLU A 147 0.19 3.66 13.94
N ALA A 148 -0.26 2.88 12.95
CA ALA A 148 -0.23 3.29 11.55
C ALA A 148 -1.03 4.59 11.34
N TYR A 149 -2.26 4.66 11.83
CA TYR A 149 -3.10 5.85 11.67
C TYR A 149 -2.53 7.12 12.30
N THR A 150 -1.70 6.99 13.32
CA THR A 150 -1.02 8.16 13.92
C THR A 150 0.17 8.66 13.09
N LYS A 151 0.73 7.80 12.23
CA LYS A 151 1.93 8.07 11.41
C LYS A 151 1.62 8.38 9.96
N ILE A 152 0.47 7.92 9.45
CA ILE A 152 0.05 8.22 8.08
C ILE A 152 -0.31 9.70 7.98
N ALA A 153 0.44 10.42 7.14
CA ALA A 153 0.11 11.78 6.76
C ALA A 153 -0.68 11.76 5.44
N MET A 154 -1.88 12.35 5.47
CA MET A 154 -2.61 12.65 4.24
C MET A 154 -1.97 13.89 3.62
N ASN A 155 -1.04 13.68 2.70
CA ASN A 155 -0.30 14.73 2.01
C ASN A 155 -1.11 15.32 0.84
N ASP A 156 -0.53 16.30 0.16
CA ASP A 156 -1.10 16.98 -1.02
C ASP A 156 -1.33 16.05 -2.24
N TYR A 157 -0.96 14.80 -2.15
CA TYR A 157 -1.13 13.77 -3.19
C TYR A 157 -2.57 13.28 -3.39
N GLY A 158 -3.52 13.80 -2.64
CA GLY A 158 -4.93 13.50 -2.80
C GLY A 158 -5.39 12.20 -2.11
N TYR A 159 -4.64 11.13 -2.14
CA TYR A 159 -4.93 9.89 -1.40
C TYR A 159 -3.72 8.93 -1.38
N GLY A 160 -3.82 7.93 -0.53
CA GLY A 160 -2.97 6.76 -0.49
C GLY A 160 -3.81 5.50 -0.33
N CYS A 161 -3.20 4.35 -0.43
CA CYS A 161 -3.83 3.05 -0.29
C CYS A 161 -3.14 2.24 0.81
N LEU A 162 -3.93 1.63 1.69
CA LEU A 162 -3.46 0.55 2.53
C LEU A 162 -3.67 -0.75 1.75
N ASP A 163 -2.61 -1.22 1.11
CA ASP A 163 -2.65 -2.45 0.33
C ASP A 163 -2.31 -3.67 1.18
N ARG A 164 -3.11 -4.70 1.00
CA ARG A 164 -2.86 -6.05 1.49
C ARG A 164 -3.28 -7.00 0.38
N LYS A 165 -2.36 -7.81 -0.11
CA LYS A 165 -2.70 -8.79 -1.14
C LYS A 165 -3.84 -9.68 -0.65
N SER A 166 -4.99 -9.58 -1.28
CA SER A 166 -6.07 -10.54 -1.07
C SER A 166 -5.80 -11.76 -1.93
N THR A 167 -5.80 -12.95 -1.32
CA THR A 167 -5.86 -14.20 -2.06
C THR A 167 -7.15 -14.24 -2.88
N ARG A 168 -7.03 -14.36 -4.18
CA ARG A 168 -8.13 -14.77 -5.06
C ARG A 168 -8.19 -16.28 -5.13
#